data_234b17e4fb2e7eb12f5741ac30d27628
#
_entry.id   234b17e4fb2e7eb12f5741ac30d27628
#
_cell.length_a   1.000
_cell.length_b   1.000
_cell.length_c   1.000
_cell.angle_alpha   90.00
_cell.angle_beta   90.00
_cell.angle_gamma   90.00
#
_symmetry.space_group_name_H-M   'P 1'
#
loop_
_entity.id
_entity.type
_entity.pdbx_description
1 polymer ?
#
loop_
_entity_poly.entity_id
_entity_poly.type
_entity_poly.pdbx_seq_one_letter_code
_entity_poly.pdbx_strand_id
1 'polypeptide(L)'
;MNYNANFFIPETVIQRCRLFVDMDGTLVVWKHAKNVEQLLEEGYFRTMPAYKSVVEAVKLLIAAGLPVYSLSAYMMESRYALDEKNGWLDEHIPEINPAHRVFCPCTESKWQHACEVDGEYEGFNILLDDYSLNLHDWAENGGVAIKLMNGVNGTKGSWQGSKVSRFCSAEHLAKEILGLIDRELQKDAA
;
A
#
# COMPACT_ATOMS: atom_id res chain seq x y z
N MET A 1 14.08 -17.69 2.54
CA MET A 1 15.14 -17.01 1.76
C MET A 1 15.84 -16.06 2.71
N ASN A 2 17.18 -16.13 2.83
CA ASN A 2 17.92 -15.17 3.65
C ASN A 2 17.96 -13.85 2.89
N TYR A 3 17.19 -12.88 3.31
CA TYR A 3 17.27 -11.50 2.81
C TYR A 3 18.64 -10.94 3.22
N ASN A 4 19.43 -10.58 2.23
CA ASN A 4 20.81 -10.14 2.42
C ASN A 4 20.86 -8.85 3.26
N ALA A 5 21.80 -8.79 4.20
CA ALA A 5 22.03 -7.80 5.25
C ALA A 5 22.35 -6.34 4.79
N ASN A 6 22.02 -5.95 3.57
CA ASN A 6 22.42 -4.64 3.01
C ASN A 6 21.28 -3.65 2.81
N PHE A 7 20.07 -3.94 3.33
CA PHE A 7 18.94 -3.02 3.26
C PHE A 7 18.77 -2.39 4.65
N PHE A 8 19.31 -1.20 4.82
CA PHE A 8 19.26 -0.47 6.09
C PHE A 8 18.29 0.70 5.97
N ILE A 9 17.39 0.84 6.96
CA ILE A 9 16.53 2.00 7.12
C ILE A 9 17.00 2.78 8.35
N PRO A 10 17.23 4.11 8.24
CA PRO A 10 17.56 4.92 9.40
C PRO A 10 16.48 4.84 10.49
N GLU A 11 16.89 4.78 11.74
CA GLU A 11 15.99 4.72 12.90
C GLU A 11 14.97 5.87 12.91
N THR A 12 15.40 7.06 12.47
CA THR A 12 14.54 8.25 12.33
C THR A 12 13.38 8.03 11.35
N VAL A 13 13.58 7.25 10.29
CA VAL A 13 12.54 6.89 9.33
C VAL A 13 11.56 5.91 9.98
N ILE A 14 12.09 4.89 10.66
CA ILE A 14 11.28 3.86 11.34
C ILE A 14 10.35 4.48 12.38
N GLN A 15 10.87 5.41 13.17
CA GLN A 15 10.11 6.07 14.24
C GLN A 15 9.11 7.11 13.76
N ARG A 16 9.36 7.72 12.60
CA ARG A 16 8.57 8.85 12.10
C ARG A 16 7.69 8.53 10.89
N CYS A 17 7.68 7.30 10.41
CA CYS A 17 6.94 6.95 9.19
C CYS A 17 6.13 5.68 9.36
N ARG A 18 4.88 5.69 8.85
CA ARG A 18 4.05 4.50 8.63
C ARG A 18 3.72 4.40 7.16
N LEU A 19 3.95 3.23 6.56
CA LEU A 19 3.64 2.96 5.16
C LEU A 19 2.32 2.19 5.06
N PHE A 20 1.32 2.79 4.47
CA PHE A 20 0.07 2.14 4.09
C PHE A 20 0.16 1.69 2.64
N VAL A 21 -0.13 0.42 2.38
CA VAL A 21 -0.04 -0.17 1.05
C VAL A 21 -1.43 -0.65 0.63
N ASP A 22 -1.90 -0.12 -0.49
CA ASP A 22 -3.14 -0.60 -1.09
C ASP A 22 -3.00 -2.04 -1.63
N MET A 23 -4.12 -2.74 -1.76
CA MET A 23 -4.12 -4.10 -2.31
C MET A 23 -4.46 -4.12 -3.79
N ASP A 24 -5.62 -3.62 -4.18
CA ASP A 24 -6.23 -3.83 -5.50
C ASP A 24 -5.56 -3.00 -6.59
N GLY A 25 -4.72 -3.60 -7.41
CA GLY A 25 -3.89 -2.90 -8.39
C GLY A 25 -2.51 -2.52 -7.86
N THR A 26 -2.25 -2.69 -6.57
CA THR A 26 -0.98 -2.38 -5.91
C THR A 26 -0.24 -3.65 -5.48
N LEU A 27 -0.75 -4.42 -4.55
CA LEU A 27 -0.20 -5.73 -4.18
C LEU A 27 -0.67 -6.84 -5.12
N VAL A 28 -1.93 -6.77 -5.54
CA VAL A 28 -2.56 -7.75 -6.42
C VAL A 28 -2.75 -7.21 -7.83
N VAL A 29 -2.67 -8.10 -8.80
CA VAL A 29 -2.98 -7.79 -10.20
C VAL A 29 -4.47 -7.55 -10.32
N TRP A 30 -4.87 -6.29 -10.52
CA TRP A 30 -6.28 -5.97 -10.71
C TRP A 30 -6.84 -6.65 -11.96
N LYS A 31 -7.91 -7.41 -11.76
CA LYS A 31 -8.72 -7.96 -12.85
C LYS A 31 -9.93 -7.06 -13.03
N HIS A 32 -10.12 -6.55 -14.23
CA HIS A 32 -11.34 -5.81 -14.52
C HIS A 32 -12.55 -6.76 -14.39
N ALA A 33 -13.40 -6.48 -13.40
CA ALA A 33 -14.69 -7.14 -13.32
C ALA A 33 -15.57 -6.73 -14.51
N LYS A 34 -16.33 -7.66 -15.04
CA LYS A 34 -17.27 -7.37 -16.14
C LYS A 34 -18.46 -6.53 -15.68
N ASN A 35 -18.82 -6.68 -14.43
CA ASN A 35 -19.90 -5.97 -13.75
C ASN A 35 -19.64 -5.96 -12.23
N VAL A 36 -20.46 -5.25 -11.49
CA VAL A 36 -20.35 -5.13 -10.02
C VAL A 36 -20.61 -6.48 -9.33
N GLU A 37 -21.54 -7.28 -9.85
CA GLU A 37 -21.90 -8.58 -9.28
C GLU A 37 -20.69 -9.51 -9.19
N GLN A 38 -19.78 -9.44 -10.15
CA GLN A 38 -18.55 -10.25 -10.11
C GLN A 38 -17.65 -9.92 -8.93
N LEU A 39 -17.63 -8.67 -8.47
CA LEU A 39 -16.89 -8.26 -7.27
C LEU A 39 -17.49 -8.83 -5.98
N LEU A 40 -18.72 -9.31 -6.04
CA LEU A 40 -19.45 -9.90 -4.92
C LEU A 40 -19.37 -11.44 -4.89
N GLU A 41 -18.81 -12.06 -5.95
CA GLU A 41 -18.65 -13.50 -6.04
C GLU A 41 -17.60 -14.03 -5.06
N GLU A 42 -17.86 -15.22 -4.51
CA GLU A 42 -16.91 -15.94 -3.67
C GLU A 42 -15.64 -16.31 -4.48
N GLY A 43 -14.47 -16.09 -3.88
CA GLY A 43 -13.18 -16.39 -4.50
C GLY A 43 -12.62 -15.26 -5.38
N TYR A 44 -13.36 -14.17 -5.59
CA TYR A 44 -12.90 -13.09 -6.47
C TYR A 44 -11.58 -12.48 -6.00
N PHE A 45 -11.51 -12.03 -4.75
CA PHE A 45 -10.29 -11.42 -4.19
C PHE A 45 -9.25 -12.46 -3.79
N ARG A 46 -9.69 -13.64 -3.30
CA ARG A 46 -8.82 -14.70 -2.80
C ARG A 46 -7.86 -15.24 -3.86
N THR A 47 -8.29 -15.26 -5.12
CA THR A 47 -7.54 -15.87 -6.24
C THR A 47 -6.78 -14.87 -7.11
N MET A 48 -6.71 -13.61 -6.71
CA MET A 48 -5.99 -12.59 -7.47
C MET A 48 -4.48 -12.84 -7.45
N PRO A 49 -3.80 -12.81 -8.61
CA PRO A 49 -2.35 -12.98 -8.64
C PRO A 49 -1.63 -11.81 -7.99
N ALA A 50 -0.51 -12.10 -7.33
CA ALA A 50 0.33 -11.07 -6.73
C ALA A 50 1.21 -10.34 -7.76
N TYR A 51 1.43 -9.04 -7.59
CA TYR A 51 2.56 -8.34 -8.18
C TYR A 51 3.83 -8.69 -7.40
N LYS A 52 4.52 -9.75 -7.80
CA LYS A 52 5.65 -10.33 -7.05
C LYS A 52 6.70 -9.32 -6.66
N SER A 53 7.08 -8.40 -7.58
CA SER A 53 8.07 -7.36 -7.27
C SER A 53 7.62 -6.42 -6.15
N VAL A 54 6.33 -6.09 -6.09
CA VAL A 54 5.78 -5.19 -5.05
C VAL A 54 5.67 -5.94 -3.73
N VAL A 55 5.15 -7.16 -3.73
CA VAL A 55 5.06 -8.02 -2.55
C VAL A 55 6.44 -8.21 -1.90
N GLU A 56 7.44 -8.58 -2.69
CA GLU A 56 8.80 -8.77 -2.18
C GLU A 56 9.45 -7.44 -1.72
N ALA A 57 9.17 -6.30 -2.39
CA ALA A 57 9.63 -4.99 -1.94
C ALA A 57 9.04 -4.63 -0.57
N VAL A 58 7.75 -4.86 -0.38
CA VAL A 58 7.07 -4.64 0.92
C VAL A 58 7.66 -5.53 2.01
N LYS A 59 7.93 -6.81 1.73
CA LYS A 59 8.61 -7.71 2.67
C LYS A 59 10.00 -7.23 3.05
N LEU A 60 10.77 -6.69 2.09
CA LEU A 60 12.07 -6.09 2.37
C LEU A 60 11.96 -4.89 3.31
N LEU A 61 10.97 -4.02 3.12
CA LEU A 61 10.71 -2.87 3.97
C LEU A 61 10.33 -3.30 5.39
N ILE A 62 9.44 -4.28 5.53
CA ILE A 62 9.06 -4.86 6.84
C ILE A 62 10.27 -5.48 7.53
N ALA A 63 11.04 -6.29 6.81
CA ALA A 63 12.25 -6.94 7.36
C ALA A 63 13.31 -5.95 7.83
N ALA A 64 13.34 -4.76 7.24
CA ALA A 64 14.20 -3.65 7.64
C ALA A 64 13.63 -2.81 8.78
N GLY A 65 12.43 -3.13 9.27
CA GLY A 65 11.81 -2.51 10.45
C GLY A 65 10.82 -1.37 10.16
N LEU A 66 10.52 -1.07 8.88
CA LEU A 66 9.51 -0.05 8.57
C LEU A 66 8.13 -0.53 9.02
N PRO A 67 7.35 0.27 9.78
CA PRO A 67 5.97 -0.03 10.09
C PRO A 67 5.12 -0.02 8.80
N VAL A 68 4.62 -1.19 8.40
CA VAL A 68 3.80 -1.35 7.20
C VAL A 68 2.41 -1.84 7.56
N TYR A 69 1.42 -1.21 6.95
CA TYR A 69 0.00 -1.53 7.04
C TYR A 69 -0.55 -1.85 5.65
N SER A 70 -1.45 -2.80 5.53
CA SER A 70 -2.30 -2.88 4.35
C SER A 70 -3.51 -1.97 4.53
N LEU A 71 -3.90 -1.24 3.47
CA LEU A 71 -5.08 -0.36 3.51
C LEU A 71 -5.89 -0.53 2.24
N SER A 72 -6.94 -1.33 2.31
CA SER A 72 -7.71 -1.74 1.14
C SER A 72 -9.20 -1.39 1.25
N ALA A 73 -9.75 -0.87 0.16
CA ALA A 73 -11.17 -0.60 0.07
C ALA A 73 -11.97 -1.89 -0.20
N TYR A 74 -13.21 -1.94 0.26
CA TYR A 74 -14.16 -3.02 -0.03
C TYR A 74 -15.57 -2.49 -0.24
N MET A 75 -16.40 -3.25 -0.96
CA MET A 75 -17.82 -2.99 -1.10
C MET A 75 -18.56 -3.59 0.09
N MET A 76 -19.38 -2.78 0.78
CA MET A 76 -20.14 -3.21 1.97
C MET A 76 -21.11 -4.36 1.67
N GLU A 77 -21.57 -4.47 0.44
CA GLU A 77 -22.44 -5.55 -0.05
C GLU A 77 -21.71 -6.88 -0.19
N SER A 78 -20.38 -6.88 -0.23
CA SER A 78 -19.60 -8.11 -0.38
C SER A 78 -19.49 -8.85 0.95
N ARG A 79 -19.98 -10.09 0.95
CA ARG A 79 -19.87 -11.00 2.11
C ARG A 79 -18.50 -11.63 2.25
N TYR A 80 -17.72 -11.63 1.18
CA TYR A 80 -16.48 -12.40 1.08
C TYR A 80 -15.23 -11.53 1.09
N ALA A 81 -15.35 -10.26 0.66
CA ALA A 81 -14.18 -9.40 0.40
C ALA A 81 -13.18 -9.31 1.58
N LEU A 82 -13.67 -9.13 2.80
CA LEU A 82 -12.81 -8.98 3.98
C LEU A 82 -12.04 -10.27 4.29
N ASP A 83 -12.76 -11.41 4.35
CA ASP A 83 -12.14 -12.72 4.63
C ASP A 83 -11.17 -13.11 3.53
N GLU A 84 -11.53 -12.86 2.27
CA GLU A 84 -10.68 -13.19 1.12
C GLU A 84 -9.42 -12.34 1.04
N LYS A 85 -9.54 -11.04 1.30
CA LYS A 85 -8.39 -10.14 1.36
C LYS A 85 -7.47 -10.48 2.52
N ASN A 86 -8.01 -10.79 3.70
CA ASN A 86 -7.23 -11.28 4.83
C ASN A 86 -6.52 -12.60 4.49
N GLY A 87 -7.24 -13.56 3.94
CA GLY A 87 -6.66 -14.84 3.53
C GLY A 87 -5.60 -14.69 2.43
N TRP A 88 -5.76 -13.73 1.52
CA TRP A 88 -4.74 -13.42 0.53
C TRP A 88 -3.47 -12.85 1.18
N LEU A 89 -3.61 -11.95 2.17
CA LEU A 89 -2.47 -11.40 2.93
C LEU A 89 -1.76 -12.50 3.73
N ASP A 90 -2.50 -13.43 4.36
CA ASP A 90 -1.92 -14.57 5.08
C ASP A 90 -1.06 -15.45 4.16
N GLU A 91 -1.45 -15.62 2.92
CA GLU A 91 -0.72 -16.43 1.96
C GLU A 91 0.50 -15.72 1.36
N HIS A 92 0.37 -14.43 1.06
CA HIS A 92 1.37 -13.71 0.26
C HIS A 92 2.28 -12.81 1.08
N ILE A 93 1.78 -12.19 2.15
CA ILE A 93 2.55 -11.28 3.04
C ILE A 93 2.13 -11.50 4.50
N PRO A 94 2.39 -12.69 5.07
CA PRO A 94 2.06 -12.96 6.47
C PRO A 94 2.84 -12.07 7.46
N GLU A 95 3.87 -11.38 6.98
CA GLU A 95 4.64 -10.41 7.75
C GLU A 95 3.83 -9.16 8.13
N ILE A 96 2.75 -8.82 7.41
CA ILE A 96 1.81 -7.78 7.84
C ILE A 96 0.95 -8.35 8.96
N ASN A 97 1.21 -7.88 10.18
CA ASN A 97 0.43 -8.29 11.36
C ASN A 97 -1.08 -8.08 11.11
N PRO A 98 -1.96 -9.01 11.49
CA PRO A 98 -3.41 -8.80 11.38
C PRO A 98 -3.93 -7.48 11.97
N ALA A 99 -3.31 -6.97 13.05
CA ALA A 99 -3.62 -5.66 13.62
C ALA A 99 -3.24 -4.47 12.70
N HIS A 100 -2.39 -4.68 11.72
CA HIS A 100 -1.97 -3.70 10.73
C HIS A 100 -2.72 -3.84 9.39
N ARG A 101 -3.82 -4.59 9.35
CA ARG A 101 -4.66 -4.76 8.17
C ARG A 101 -5.89 -3.88 8.29
N VAL A 102 -5.91 -2.81 7.55
CA VAL A 102 -6.96 -1.80 7.56
C VAL A 102 -7.85 -2.00 6.33
N PHE A 103 -9.15 -2.07 6.56
CA PHE A 103 -10.14 -2.16 5.49
C PHE A 103 -11.13 -1.03 5.65
N CYS A 104 -11.43 -0.32 4.57
CA CYS A 104 -12.40 0.76 4.56
C CYS A 104 -13.50 0.52 3.51
N PRO A 105 -14.76 0.93 3.74
CA PRO A 105 -15.75 0.97 2.70
C PRO A 105 -15.27 1.80 1.49
N CYS A 106 -15.58 1.36 0.27
CA CYS A 106 -15.13 2.06 -0.95
C CYS A 106 -15.74 3.46 -1.11
N THR A 107 -16.70 3.83 -0.27
CA THR A 107 -17.33 5.15 -0.20
C THR A 107 -16.67 6.09 0.81
N GLU A 108 -15.70 5.61 1.56
CA GLU A 108 -15.05 6.36 2.63
C GLU A 108 -13.58 6.67 2.29
N SER A 109 -13.04 7.70 2.97
CA SER A 109 -11.66 8.12 2.79
C SER A 109 -10.68 7.12 3.45
N LYS A 110 -9.70 6.66 2.70
CA LYS A 110 -8.58 5.86 3.23
C LYS A 110 -7.80 6.62 4.31
N TRP A 111 -7.67 7.94 4.16
CA TRP A 111 -6.99 8.77 5.13
C TRP A 111 -7.63 8.72 6.52
N GLN A 112 -8.97 8.82 6.59
CA GLN A 112 -9.68 8.75 7.87
C GLN A 112 -9.40 7.45 8.60
N HIS A 113 -9.52 6.31 7.91
CA HIS A 113 -9.23 4.99 8.49
C HIS A 113 -7.77 4.82 8.92
N ALA A 114 -6.82 5.40 8.19
CA ALA A 114 -5.42 5.38 8.58
C ALA A 114 -5.15 6.20 9.85
N CYS A 115 -5.85 7.32 10.04
CA CYS A 115 -5.72 8.15 11.25
C CYS A 115 -6.30 7.47 12.49
N GLU A 116 -7.26 6.57 12.34
CA GLU A 116 -7.88 5.83 13.44
C GLU A 116 -7.01 4.67 13.96
N VAL A 117 -5.99 4.27 13.19
CA VAL A 117 -5.11 3.16 13.56
C VAL A 117 -4.09 3.64 14.61
N ASP A 118 -4.00 2.88 15.71
CA ASP A 118 -3.03 3.10 16.80
C ASP A 118 -3.13 4.48 17.52
N GLY A 119 -4.26 5.20 17.34
CA GLY A 119 -4.49 6.50 17.97
C GLY A 119 -3.74 7.66 17.30
N GLU A 120 -3.46 8.71 18.09
CA GLU A 120 -2.73 9.89 17.60
C GLU A 120 -1.30 9.52 17.19
N TYR A 121 -0.94 9.87 15.97
CA TYR A 121 0.39 9.64 15.42
C TYR A 121 0.97 10.94 14.84
N GLU A 122 2.06 11.39 15.43
CA GLU A 122 2.73 12.66 15.07
C GLU A 122 3.69 12.52 13.87
N GLY A 123 3.83 11.32 13.31
CA GLY A 123 4.72 11.06 12.18
C GLY A 123 4.01 11.17 10.82
N PHE A 124 4.73 10.73 9.77
CA PHE A 124 4.24 10.75 8.40
C PHE A 124 3.45 9.49 8.06
N ASN A 125 2.21 9.65 7.67
CA ASN A 125 1.42 8.62 7.01
C ASN A 125 1.72 8.65 5.51
N ILE A 126 2.24 7.54 4.98
CA ILE A 126 2.64 7.40 3.58
C ILE A 126 1.72 6.39 2.93
N LEU A 127 1.14 6.72 1.78
CA LEU A 127 0.31 5.82 1.00
C LEU A 127 1.04 5.40 -0.27
N LEU A 128 1.14 4.09 -0.50
CA LEU A 128 1.48 3.49 -1.80
C LEU A 128 0.19 2.94 -2.43
N ASP A 129 -0.26 3.54 -3.52
CA ASP A 129 -1.53 3.20 -4.17
C ASP A 129 -1.42 3.43 -5.69
N ASP A 130 -2.17 2.71 -6.50
CA ASP A 130 -2.19 2.90 -7.96
C ASP A 130 -3.33 3.83 -8.42
N TYR A 131 -4.30 4.13 -7.55
CA TYR A 131 -5.49 4.91 -7.91
C TYR A 131 -5.36 6.38 -7.53
N SER A 132 -5.38 7.24 -8.56
CA SER A 132 -5.10 8.68 -8.38
C SER A 132 -6.05 9.41 -7.44
N LEU A 133 -7.32 9.02 -7.33
CA LEU A 133 -8.25 9.66 -6.41
C LEU A 133 -7.86 9.45 -4.96
N ASN A 134 -7.43 8.24 -4.58
CA ASN A 134 -6.94 7.96 -3.23
C ASN A 134 -5.70 8.79 -2.90
N LEU A 135 -4.79 8.95 -3.89
CA LEU A 135 -3.57 9.73 -3.72
C LEU A 135 -3.85 11.23 -3.54
N HIS A 136 -4.84 11.77 -4.28
CA HIS A 136 -5.25 13.17 -4.11
C HIS A 136 -5.87 13.41 -2.74
N ASP A 137 -6.85 12.58 -2.34
CA ASP A 137 -7.46 12.66 -1.01
C ASP A 137 -6.41 12.58 0.10
N TRP A 138 -5.47 11.63 -0.02
CA TRP A 138 -4.39 11.45 0.95
C TRP A 138 -3.49 12.69 1.08
N ALA A 139 -3.07 13.24 -0.06
CA ALA A 139 -2.20 14.41 -0.09
C ALA A 139 -2.90 15.70 0.37
N GLU A 140 -4.17 15.88 0.03
CA GLU A 140 -4.99 17.02 0.47
C GLU A 140 -5.18 17.04 2.00
N ASN A 141 -5.14 15.87 2.64
CA ASN A 141 -5.20 15.73 4.09
C ASN A 141 -3.81 15.76 4.78
N GLY A 142 -2.73 16.05 4.05
CA GLY A 142 -1.39 16.24 4.60
C GLY A 142 -0.51 14.98 4.64
N GLY A 143 -0.99 13.86 4.10
CA GLY A 143 -0.18 12.64 3.96
C GLY A 143 0.76 12.64 2.78
N VAL A 144 1.78 11.80 2.82
CA VAL A 144 2.70 11.57 1.70
C VAL A 144 2.14 10.49 0.79
N ALA A 145 1.92 10.81 -0.49
CA ALA A 145 1.32 9.88 -1.44
C ALA A 145 2.30 9.50 -2.56
N ILE A 146 2.41 8.20 -2.80
CA ILE A 146 3.29 7.60 -3.82
C ILE A 146 2.45 6.75 -4.76
N LYS A 147 2.45 7.07 -6.04
CA LYS A 147 1.74 6.30 -7.06
C LYS A 147 2.54 5.08 -7.51
N LEU A 148 1.93 3.90 -7.43
CA LEU A 148 2.46 2.72 -8.11
C LEU A 148 2.05 2.73 -9.58
N MET A 149 3.04 2.74 -10.46
CA MET A 149 2.84 2.58 -11.90
C MET A 149 2.77 1.10 -12.25
N ASN A 150 1.57 0.58 -12.39
CA ASN A 150 1.30 -0.86 -12.62
C ASN A 150 1.00 -1.22 -14.09
N GLY A 151 0.82 -0.22 -14.97
CA GLY A 151 0.46 -0.40 -16.38
C GLY A 151 -1.05 -0.49 -16.63
N VAL A 152 -1.87 -0.50 -15.58
CA VAL A 152 -3.34 -0.51 -15.64
C VAL A 152 -3.89 0.89 -15.35
N ASN A 153 -3.64 1.41 -14.14
CA ASN A 153 -4.04 2.75 -13.72
C ASN A 153 -2.92 3.75 -13.99
N GLY A 154 -2.72 4.01 -15.24
CA GLY A 154 -1.53 4.54 -15.41
C GLY A 154 -1.24 5.94 -15.70
N THR A 155 -0.92 6.02 -16.79
CA THR A 155 -0.08 7.07 -17.34
C THR A 155 -0.82 8.35 -17.69
N LYS A 156 -2.13 8.29 -17.83
CA LYS A 156 -2.98 9.46 -18.17
C LYS A 156 -3.74 10.03 -16.96
N GLY A 157 -3.44 9.53 -15.76
CA GLY A 157 -4.09 10.00 -14.54
C GLY A 157 -3.68 11.41 -14.16
N SER A 158 -4.51 12.03 -13.34
CA SER A 158 -4.32 13.41 -12.84
C SER A 158 -3.15 13.55 -11.85
N TRP A 159 -2.62 12.44 -11.30
CA TRP A 159 -1.57 12.48 -10.28
C TRP A 159 -0.23 12.97 -10.86
N GLN A 160 0.28 14.07 -10.28
CA GLN A 160 1.56 14.69 -10.65
C GLN A 160 2.66 14.52 -9.59
N GLY A 161 2.33 13.94 -8.43
CA GLY A 161 3.27 13.71 -7.33
C GLY A 161 4.23 12.53 -7.57
N SER A 162 4.81 12.04 -6.50
CA SER A 162 5.79 10.96 -6.50
C SER A 162 5.24 9.67 -7.11
N LYS A 163 6.09 8.96 -7.87
CA LYS A 163 5.73 7.73 -8.59
C LYS A 163 6.86 6.72 -8.47
N VAL A 164 6.51 5.46 -8.36
CA VAL A 164 7.43 4.30 -8.46
C VAL A 164 6.86 3.28 -9.44
N SER A 165 7.70 2.38 -9.94
CA SER A 165 7.29 1.42 -10.96
C SER A 165 7.38 -0.01 -10.46
N ARG A 166 6.33 -0.82 -10.67
CA ARG A 166 6.37 -2.26 -10.40
C ARG A 166 7.27 -3.06 -11.36
N PHE A 167 7.70 -2.44 -12.46
CA PHE A 167 8.47 -3.09 -13.53
C PHE A 167 9.98 -3.13 -13.25
N CYS A 168 10.40 -2.94 -12.01
CA CYS A 168 11.79 -3.08 -11.58
C CYS A 168 11.93 -4.24 -10.57
N SER A 169 13.16 -4.49 -10.10
CA SER A 169 13.37 -5.48 -9.05
C SER A 169 12.78 -5.03 -7.71
N ALA A 170 12.51 -5.98 -6.83
CA ALA A 170 11.97 -5.68 -5.50
C ALA A 170 12.90 -4.76 -4.68
N GLU A 171 14.21 -5.01 -4.74
CA GLU A 171 15.20 -4.21 -4.04
C GLU A 171 15.25 -2.77 -4.58
N HIS A 172 15.12 -2.61 -5.90
CA HIS A 172 15.11 -1.29 -6.52
C HIS A 172 13.85 -0.53 -6.10
N LEU A 173 12.69 -1.17 -6.17
CA LEU A 173 11.41 -0.59 -5.76
C LEU A 173 11.43 -0.16 -4.29
N ALA A 174 11.92 -1.02 -3.39
CA ALA A 174 12.04 -0.71 -1.98
C ALA A 174 12.97 0.51 -1.74
N LYS A 175 14.09 0.58 -2.45
CA LYS A 175 15.02 1.73 -2.38
C LYS A 175 14.39 3.02 -2.92
N GLU A 176 13.63 2.96 -4.01
CA GLU A 176 12.91 4.11 -4.54
C GLU A 176 11.89 4.65 -3.54
N ILE A 177 11.10 3.75 -2.92
CA ILE A 177 10.12 4.13 -1.89
C ILE A 177 10.83 4.82 -0.72
N LEU A 178 11.90 4.23 -0.17
CA LEU A 178 12.65 4.85 0.92
C LEU A 178 13.27 6.19 0.55
N GLY A 179 13.80 6.32 -0.65
CA GLY A 179 14.37 7.59 -1.12
C GLY A 179 13.31 8.69 -1.28
N LEU A 180 12.06 8.32 -1.55
CA LEU A 180 10.93 9.27 -1.53
C LEU A 180 10.59 9.68 -0.10
N ILE A 181 10.49 8.73 0.80
CA ILE A 181 10.22 8.95 2.23
C ILE A 181 11.28 9.89 2.84
N ASP A 182 12.55 9.58 2.63
CA ASP A 182 13.67 10.37 3.16
C ASP A 182 13.62 11.83 2.68
N ARG A 183 13.31 12.05 1.41
CA ARG A 183 13.14 13.41 0.87
C ARG A 183 12.01 14.20 1.55
N GLU A 184 10.89 13.56 1.89
CA GLU A 184 9.80 14.24 2.60
C GLU A 184 10.19 14.58 4.04
N LEU A 185 10.89 13.69 4.73
CA LEU A 185 11.44 13.97 6.07
C LEU A 185 12.44 15.14 6.08
N GLN A 186 13.26 15.26 5.03
CA GLN A 186 14.23 16.36 4.91
C GLN A 186 13.56 17.73 4.67
N LYS A 187 12.42 17.75 3.96
CA LYS A 187 11.65 18.98 3.76
C LYS A 187 11.02 19.50 5.05
N ASP A 188 10.55 18.57 5.91
CA ASP A 188 9.95 18.92 7.19
C ASP A 188 10.98 19.43 8.22
N ALA A 189 12.25 19.06 8.05
CA ALA A 189 13.33 19.48 8.92
C ALA A 189 13.99 20.83 8.53
N ALA A 190 13.59 21.42 7.38
CA ALA A 190 14.18 22.63 6.81
C ALA A 190 13.33 23.86 7.09
#